data_16a35c0a266ed3b2df49a228ace09b0d
#
_entry.id   16a35c0a266ed3b2df49a228ace09b0d
#
_cell.length_a   1.000
_cell.length_b   1.000
_cell.length_c   1.000
_cell.angle_alpha   90.00
_cell.angle_beta   90.00
_cell.angle_gamma   90.00
#
_symmetry.space_group_name_H-M   'P 1'
#
loop_
_entity.id
_entity.type
_entity.pdbx_description
1 polymer ?
#
loop_
_entity_poly.entity_id
_entity_poly.type
_entity_poly.pdbx_seq_one_letter_code
_entity_poly.pdbx_strand_id
1 'polypeptide(L)'
;MSHLLHPPLLDEGGLSSALRWFVEGMTERTGIQTSLDLQPSELPRLAPQLERTVFRIAQEALTNVFRHSRARTASVTVVHRENSLLLAVRDDGTGVAEPTAQLRPGSIGVGISGMRERAREVGGELRMLNANPGTIVEILIPAIISVPQETMAPAL
;
A
#
# COMPACT_ATOMS: atom_id res chain seq x y z
N MET A 1 3.26 1.66 19.91
CA MET A 1 3.42 1.51 19.09
C MET A 1 4.24 0.81 18.12
N SER A 2 5.08 -0.10 18.51
CA SER A 2 5.85 -0.84 17.56
C SER A 2 4.97 -1.62 16.62
N HIS A 3 3.82 -2.03 17.07
CA HIS A 3 2.95 -2.79 16.18
C HIS A 3 2.49 -1.99 14.99
N LEU A 4 2.61 -0.68 15.03
CA LEU A 4 2.27 0.09 13.87
C LEU A 4 3.33 0.02 12.81
N LEU A 5 4.53 -0.40 13.16
CA LEU A 5 5.60 -0.44 12.21
C LEU A 5 5.59 -1.69 11.38
N HIS A 6 5.38 -2.81 12.01
CA HIS A 6 5.28 -4.03 11.25
C HIS A 6 4.78 -5.15 12.12
N PRO A 7 3.58 -5.57 11.88
CA PRO A 7 3.01 -6.60 12.72
C PRO A 7 3.66 -7.95 12.47
N PRO A 8 3.64 -8.83 13.45
CA PRO A 8 4.17 -10.17 13.25
C PRO A 8 3.53 -10.89 12.07
N LEU A 9 2.30 -10.57 11.74
CA LEU A 9 1.65 -11.22 10.62
C LEU A 9 2.38 -11.00 9.31
N LEU A 10 3.08 -9.88 9.19
CA LEU A 10 3.80 -9.61 7.97
C LEU A 10 4.93 -10.61 7.79
N ASP A 11 5.65 -10.90 8.86
CA ASP A 11 6.75 -11.85 8.77
C ASP A 11 6.26 -13.27 8.56
N GLU A 12 5.19 -13.63 9.22
CA GLU A 12 4.71 -15.01 9.19
C GLU A 12 3.81 -15.29 8.01
N GLY A 13 2.86 -14.41 7.77
CA GLY A 13 1.86 -14.64 6.74
C GLY A 13 2.03 -13.83 5.49
N GLY A 14 3.00 -12.93 5.48
CA GLY A 14 3.26 -12.13 4.32
C GLY A 14 2.32 -10.97 4.16
N LEU A 15 2.40 -10.34 3.01
CA LEU A 15 1.66 -9.13 2.74
C LEU A 15 0.15 -9.35 2.77
N SER A 16 -0.32 -10.48 2.28
CA SER A 16 -1.75 -10.77 2.26
C SER A 16 -2.34 -10.76 3.66
N SER A 17 -1.72 -11.47 4.59
CA SER A 17 -2.23 -11.55 5.95
C SER A 17 -2.17 -10.21 6.66
N ALA A 18 -1.06 -9.49 6.46
CA ALA A 18 -0.90 -8.22 7.14
C ALA A 18 -1.90 -7.19 6.63
N LEU A 19 -2.15 -7.18 5.33
CA LEU A 19 -3.12 -6.23 4.78
C LEU A 19 -4.54 -6.55 5.23
N ARG A 20 -4.91 -7.83 5.29
CA ARG A 20 -6.23 -8.18 5.79
C ARG A 20 -6.42 -7.70 7.21
N TRP A 21 -5.43 -7.95 8.05
CA TRP A 21 -5.49 -7.54 9.43
C TRP A 21 -5.64 -6.01 9.55
N PHE A 22 -4.84 -5.28 8.78
CA PHE A 22 -4.85 -3.83 8.89
C PHE A 22 -6.15 -3.22 8.37
N VAL A 23 -6.64 -3.74 7.26
CA VAL A 23 -7.87 -3.21 6.65
C VAL A 23 -9.07 -3.46 7.57
N GLU A 24 -9.15 -4.64 8.17
CA GLU A 24 -10.23 -4.91 9.11
C GLU A 24 -10.16 -3.98 10.30
N GLY A 25 -8.96 -3.76 10.80
CA GLY A 25 -8.78 -2.86 11.92
C GLY A 25 -9.15 -1.42 11.59
N MET A 26 -8.87 -0.99 10.36
CA MET A 26 -9.24 0.35 9.96
C MET A 26 -10.74 0.55 9.99
N THR A 27 -11.48 -0.40 9.45
CA THR A 27 -12.93 -0.27 9.45
C THR A 27 -13.46 -0.18 10.89
N GLU A 28 -12.93 -1.02 11.75
CA GLU A 28 -13.42 -1.02 13.13
C GLU A 28 -13.05 0.26 13.89
N ARG A 29 -11.83 0.74 13.68
CA ARG A 29 -11.37 1.89 14.45
C ARG A 29 -11.87 3.20 13.92
N THR A 30 -12.08 3.32 12.63
CA THR A 30 -12.39 4.62 12.05
C THR A 30 -13.81 4.76 11.55
N GLY A 31 -14.50 3.65 11.33
CA GLY A 31 -15.83 3.69 10.73
C GLY A 31 -15.81 3.85 9.23
N ILE A 32 -14.63 3.99 8.62
CA ILE A 32 -14.53 4.06 7.17
C ILE A 32 -14.60 2.64 6.65
N GLN A 33 -15.57 2.37 5.79
CA GLN A 33 -15.73 1.05 5.21
C GLN A 33 -14.57 0.79 4.27
N THR A 34 -13.66 -0.07 4.66
CA THR A 34 -12.45 -0.30 3.91
C THR A 34 -12.44 -1.71 3.38
N SER A 35 -12.21 -1.86 2.09
CA SER A 35 -12.19 -3.17 1.44
C SER A 35 -10.80 -3.49 0.92
N LEU A 36 -10.55 -4.76 0.67
CA LEU A 36 -9.26 -5.23 0.20
C LEU A 36 -9.48 -6.17 -0.96
N ASP A 37 -8.77 -5.93 -2.05
CA ASP A 37 -8.81 -6.79 -3.22
C ASP A 37 -7.39 -7.21 -3.57
N LEU A 38 -7.12 -8.49 -3.46
CA LEU A 38 -5.80 -9.03 -3.78
C LEU A 38 -5.91 -9.90 -5.02
N GLN A 39 -5.00 -9.70 -5.95
CA GLN A 39 -4.99 -10.46 -7.20
C GLN A 39 -3.58 -10.95 -7.46
N PRO A 40 -3.33 -12.23 -7.28
CA PRO A 40 -4.27 -13.28 -6.87
C PRO A 40 -4.66 -13.15 -5.40
N SER A 41 -5.72 -13.81 -5.01
CA SER A 41 -6.25 -13.63 -3.66
C SER A 41 -5.25 -13.97 -2.57
N GLU A 42 -4.30 -14.83 -2.86
CA GLU A 42 -3.17 -15.04 -1.97
C GLU A 42 -1.93 -14.65 -2.74
N LEU A 43 -1.34 -13.55 -2.33
CA LEU A 43 -0.14 -13.07 -3.02
C LEU A 43 1.03 -13.97 -2.70
N PRO A 44 1.91 -14.19 -3.66
CA PRO A 44 3.11 -14.96 -3.35
C PRO A 44 3.96 -14.20 -2.36
N ARG A 45 4.84 -14.89 -1.66
CA ARG A 45 5.75 -14.23 -0.76
C ARG A 45 6.78 -13.47 -1.57
N LEU A 46 7.09 -12.30 -1.11
CA LEU A 46 8.03 -11.42 -1.79
C LEU A 46 9.22 -11.18 -0.86
N ALA A 47 10.22 -10.50 -1.38
CA ALA A 47 11.37 -10.18 -0.55
C ALA A 47 10.90 -9.41 0.69
N PRO A 48 11.46 -9.70 1.85
CA PRO A 48 10.96 -9.07 3.08
C PRO A 48 10.96 -7.56 3.04
N GLN A 49 11.96 -6.95 2.43
CA GLN A 49 11.98 -5.50 2.35
C GLN A 49 10.84 -4.98 1.49
N LEU A 50 10.53 -5.67 0.41
CA LEU A 50 9.44 -5.26 -0.44
C LEU A 50 8.10 -5.37 0.28
N GLU A 51 7.90 -6.46 0.99
CA GLU A 51 6.64 -6.63 1.73
C GLU A 51 6.49 -5.54 2.78
N ARG A 52 7.55 -5.23 3.50
CA ARG A 52 7.50 -4.18 4.52
C ARG A 52 7.22 -2.82 3.90
N THR A 53 7.87 -2.53 2.79
CA THR A 53 7.70 -1.24 2.13
C THR A 53 6.27 -1.07 1.62
N VAL A 54 5.75 -2.07 0.95
CA VAL A 54 4.39 -2.00 0.42
C VAL A 54 3.39 -1.87 1.57
N PHE A 55 3.60 -2.63 2.64
CA PHE A 55 2.70 -2.56 3.78
C PHE A 55 2.73 -1.16 4.43
N ARG A 56 3.93 -0.60 4.58
CA ARG A 56 4.07 0.73 5.18
C ARG A 56 3.37 1.80 4.34
N ILE A 57 3.49 1.69 3.03
CA ILE A 57 2.84 2.65 2.17
C ILE A 57 1.32 2.52 2.26
N ALA A 58 0.82 1.29 2.30
CA ALA A 58 -0.62 1.10 2.46
C ALA A 58 -1.10 1.67 3.79
N GLN A 59 -0.35 1.45 4.86
CA GLN A 59 -0.70 2.02 6.17
C GLN A 59 -0.75 3.53 6.12
N GLU A 60 0.25 4.13 5.53
CA GLU A 60 0.34 5.59 5.48
C GLU A 60 -0.78 6.16 4.63
N ALA A 61 -1.06 5.53 3.49
CA ALA A 61 -2.11 5.99 2.61
C ALA A 61 -3.48 5.91 3.30
N LEU A 62 -3.75 4.82 4.01
CA LEU A 62 -5.03 4.68 4.71
C LEU A 62 -5.12 5.64 5.90
N THR A 63 -4.01 5.89 6.57
CA THR A 63 -3.99 6.86 7.65
C THR A 63 -4.31 8.26 7.11
N ASN A 64 -3.79 8.56 5.93
CA ASN A 64 -4.10 9.85 5.30
C ASN A 64 -5.57 9.94 4.92
N VAL A 65 -6.17 8.84 4.47
CA VAL A 65 -7.59 8.81 4.19
C VAL A 65 -8.36 9.19 5.44
N PHE A 66 -8.05 8.56 6.56
CA PHE A 66 -8.74 8.84 7.80
C PHE A 66 -8.56 10.28 8.26
N ARG A 67 -7.34 10.80 8.14
CA ARG A 67 -7.05 12.12 8.69
C ARG A 67 -7.54 13.26 7.82
N HIS A 68 -7.55 13.08 6.51
CA HIS A 68 -7.67 14.23 5.63
C HIS A 68 -8.77 14.17 4.59
N SER A 69 -9.31 13.02 4.29
CA SER A 69 -10.18 12.92 3.13
C SER A 69 -11.66 13.06 3.41
N ARG A 70 -12.06 12.83 4.66
CA ARG A 70 -13.49 12.79 5.02
C ARG A 70 -14.23 11.72 4.23
N ALA A 71 -13.54 10.65 3.90
CA ALA A 71 -14.12 9.58 3.11
C ALA A 71 -15.07 8.73 3.95
N ARG A 72 -16.00 8.10 3.29
CA ARG A 72 -16.85 7.09 3.90
C ARG A 72 -16.38 5.71 3.54
N THR A 73 -15.76 5.57 2.38
CA THR A 73 -15.27 4.28 1.93
C THR A 73 -13.85 4.42 1.42
N ALA A 74 -13.12 3.34 1.51
CA ALA A 74 -11.78 3.26 0.97
C ALA A 74 -11.55 1.85 0.48
N SER A 75 -10.61 1.67 -0.43
CA SER A 75 -10.25 0.35 -0.90
C SER A 75 -8.76 0.25 -1.10
N VAL A 76 -8.26 -0.95 -0.88
CA VAL A 76 -6.86 -1.27 -1.13
C VAL A 76 -6.85 -2.39 -2.14
N THR A 77 -6.14 -2.18 -3.23
CA THR A 77 -6.01 -3.19 -4.27
C THR A 77 -4.53 -3.50 -4.46
N VAL A 78 -4.19 -4.77 -4.51
CA VAL A 78 -2.83 -5.18 -4.82
C VAL A 78 -2.91 -6.19 -5.93
N VAL A 79 -2.21 -5.91 -7.03
CA VAL A 79 -2.21 -6.79 -8.18
C VAL A 79 -0.77 -7.22 -8.46
N HIS A 80 -0.55 -8.51 -8.45
CA HIS A 80 0.75 -9.07 -8.77
C HIS A 80 0.63 -9.79 -10.11
N ARG A 81 1.39 -9.38 -11.09
CA ARG A 81 1.38 -10.01 -12.39
C ARG A 81 2.80 -10.19 -12.87
N GLU A 82 3.15 -11.40 -13.18
CA GLU A 82 4.48 -11.69 -13.64
C GLU A 82 5.48 -11.07 -12.67
N ASN A 83 6.20 -10.07 -13.09
CA ASN A 83 7.21 -9.48 -12.24
C ASN A 83 6.82 -8.10 -11.71
N SER A 84 5.59 -7.70 -11.87
CA SER A 84 5.20 -6.37 -11.43
C SER A 84 4.21 -6.43 -10.29
N LEU A 85 4.18 -5.36 -9.53
CA LEU A 85 3.26 -5.25 -8.41
C LEU A 85 2.64 -3.86 -8.45
N LEU A 86 1.33 -3.81 -8.35
CA LEU A 86 0.61 -2.55 -8.27
C LEU A 86 -0.13 -2.50 -6.94
N LEU A 87 0.07 -1.42 -6.20
CA LEU A 87 -0.72 -1.14 -5.01
C LEU A 87 -1.53 0.11 -5.30
N ALA A 88 -2.82 0.09 -5.03
CA ALA A 88 -3.66 1.26 -5.18
C ALA A 88 -4.53 1.40 -3.95
N VAL A 89 -4.56 2.60 -3.37
CA VAL A 89 -5.43 2.92 -2.25
C VAL A 89 -6.34 4.03 -2.71
N ARG A 90 -7.64 3.77 -2.70
CA ARG A 90 -8.61 4.71 -3.19
C ARG A 90 -9.61 5.06 -2.12
N ASP A 91 -10.02 6.33 -2.06
CA ASP A 91 -11.07 6.75 -1.16
C ASP A 91 -12.08 7.61 -1.92
N ASP A 92 -13.23 7.84 -1.32
CA ASP A 92 -14.28 8.64 -1.91
C ASP A 92 -14.44 9.99 -1.20
N GLY A 93 -13.37 10.50 -0.63
CA GLY A 93 -13.40 11.74 0.12
C GLY A 93 -13.30 12.97 -0.76
N THR A 94 -12.57 13.96 -0.25
CA THR A 94 -12.56 15.27 -0.91
C THR A 94 -11.60 15.36 -2.09
N GLY A 95 -10.68 14.42 -2.20
CA GLY A 95 -9.71 14.46 -3.30
C GLY A 95 -8.54 15.37 -2.99
N VAL A 96 -7.64 15.46 -3.95
CA VAL A 96 -6.47 16.32 -3.81
C VAL A 96 -6.61 17.49 -4.76
N ALA A 97 -6.10 18.62 -4.33
CA ALA A 97 -6.16 19.82 -5.14
C ALA A 97 -5.25 19.69 -6.35
N GLU A 98 -4.12 19.04 -6.17
CA GLU A 98 -3.15 18.90 -7.24
C GLU A 98 -2.68 17.49 -7.38
N PRO A 99 -2.65 16.95 -8.58
CA PRO A 99 -2.12 15.61 -8.79
C PRO A 99 -0.62 15.55 -8.52
N THR A 100 -0.10 14.35 -8.53
CA THR A 100 1.27 14.08 -8.17
C THR A 100 2.30 14.96 -8.85
N ALA A 101 2.09 15.24 -10.10
CA ALA A 101 3.09 15.96 -10.84
C ALA A 101 3.32 17.35 -10.28
N GLN A 102 2.38 17.87 -9.57
CA GLN A 102 2.49 19.21 -9.05
C GLN A 102 2.84 19.27 -7.58
N LEU A 103 3.17 18.16 -6.98
CA LEU A 103 3.48 18.17 -5.57
C LEU A 103 4.75 18.94 -5.29
N ARG A 104 4.69 19.76 -4.28
CA ARG A 104 5.84 20.55 -3.86
C ARG A 104 6.14 20.23 -2.42
N PRO A 105 7.38 20.39 -2.00
CA PRO A 105 7.75 20.16 -0.61
C PRO A 105 6.87 21.02 0.29
N GLY A 106 6.28 20.42 1.27
CA GLY A 106 5.46 21.14 2.22
C GLY A 106 4.02 21.33 1.82
N SER A 107 3.68 21.17 0.55
CA SER A 107 2.29 21.35 0.14
C SER A 107 1.45 20.13 0.53
N ILE A 108 2.08 18.98 0.66
CA ILE A 108 1.42 17.77 1.10
C ILE A 108 2.19 17.33 2.33
N GLY A 109 1.57 16.70 3.24
CA GLY A 109 2.23 16.30 4.45
C GLY A 109 3.43 15.42 4.26
N VAL A 110 4.18 15.26 5.32
CA VAL A 110 5.42 14.49 5.31
C VAL A 110 5.18 13.05 4.87
N GLY A 111 4.00 12.51 5.17
CA GLY A 111 3.70 11.14 4.80
C GLY A 111 3.80 10.87 3.31
N ILE A 112 3.37 11.84 2.49
CA ILE A 112 3.44 11.64 1.04
C ILE A 112 4.89 11.59 0.56
N SER A 113 5.72 12.47 1.08
CA SER A 113 7.13 12.46 0.72
C SER A 113 7.77 11.15 1.12
N GLY A 114 7.44 10.66 2.31
CA GLY A 114 7.99 9.40 2.78
C GLY A 114 7.53 8.22 1.95
N MET A 115 6.27 8.23 1.53
CA MET A 115 5.79 7.16 0.68
C MET A 115 6.51 7.14 -0.66
N ARG A 116 6.75 8.32 -1.22
CA ARG A 116 7.45 8.41 -2.49
C ARG A 116 8.86 7.87 -2.37
N GLU A 117 9.53 8.24 -1.30
CA GLU A 117 10.88 7.79 -1.07
C GLU A 117 10.92 6.28 -0.90
N ARG A 118 10.01 5.73 -0.14
CA ARG A 118 9.95 4.29 0.06
C ARG A 118 9.68 3.55 -1.24
N ALA A 119 8.79 4.10 -2.07
CA ALA A 119 8.51 3.48 -3.34
C ALA A 119 9.77 3.41 -4.20
N ARG A 120 10.53 4.49 -4.22
CA ARG A 120 11.75 4.52 -5.01
C ARG A 120 12.78 3.51 -4.54
N GLU A 121 12.83 3.27 -3.23
CA GLU A 121 13.79 2.32 -2.69
C GLU A 121 13.59 0.91 -3.21
N VAL A 122 12.39 0.59 -3.62
CA VAL A 122 12.11 -0.74 -4.17
C VAL A 122 11.86 -0.69 -5.67
N GLY A 123 12.28 0.38 -6.30
CA GLY A 123 12.18 0.50 -7.76
C GLY A 123 10.82 0.90 -8.26
N GLY A 124 9.98 1.43 -7.41
CA GLY A 124 8.64 1.81 -7.80
C GLY A 124 8.46 3.29 -7.95
N GLU A 125 7.26 3.65 -8.35
CA GLU A 125 6.91 5.03 -8.55
C GLU A 125 5.54 5.29 -7.94
N LEU A 126 5.43 6.39 -7.20
CA LEU A 126 4.19 6.75 -6.54
C LEU A 126 3.46 7.81 -7.34
N ARG A 127 2.15 7.66 -7.48
CA ARG A 127 1.30 8.66 -8.12
C ARG A 127 0.10 8.93 -7.25
N MET A 128 -0.35 10.17 -7.24
CA MET A 128 -1.57 10.57 -6.57
C MET A 128 -2.49 11.18 -7.60
N LEU A 129 -3.70 10.69 -7.66
CA LEU A 129 -4.66 11.09 -8.68
C LEU A 129 -5.99 11.40 -8.03
N ASN A 130 -6.80 12.22 -8.69
CA ASN A 130 -8.16 12.43 -8.24
C ASN A 130 -9.04 11.27 -8.71
N ALA A 131 -9.93 10.81 -7.84
CA ALA A 131 -10.80 9.70 -8.15
C ALA A 131 -12.21 10.15 -8.53
N ASN A 132 -12.54 11.42 -8.31
CA ASN A 132 -13.82 12.04 -8.67
C ASN A 132 -15.04 11.28 -8.19
N PRO A 133 -15.28 11.20 -6.90
CA PRO A 133 -14.63 11.94 -5.84
C PRO A 133 -13.48 11.15 -5.24
N GLY A 134 -12.68 11.86 -4.50
CA GLY A 134 -11.67 11.23 -3.67
C GLY A 134 -10.30 11.20 -4.30
N THR A 135 -9.47 10.33 -3.77
CA THR A 135 -8.07 10.26 -4.14
C THR A 135 -7.67 8.82 -4.41
N ILE A 136 -6.76 8.62 -5.34
CA ILE A 136 -6.11 7.35 -5.55
C ILE A 136 -4.63 7.55 -5.32
N VAL A 137 -4.04 6.75 -4.44
CA VAL A 137 -2.60 6.67 -4.29
C VAL A 137 -2.16 5.36 -4.89
N GLU A 138 -1.30 5.42 -5.88
CA GLU A 138 -0.83 4.22 -6.59
C GLU A 138 0.65 4.09 -6.51
N ILE A 139 1.13 2.86 -6.41
CA ILE A 139 2.54 2.57 -6.58
C ILE A 139 2.64 1.46 -7.58
N LEU A 140 3.46 1.68 -8.59
CA LEU A 140 3.74 0.63 -9.55
C LEU A 140 5.19 0.24 -9.42
N ILE A 141 5.46 -1.02 -9.20
CA ILE A 141 6.80 -1.56 -9.12
C ILE A 141 6.94 -2.51 -10.31
N PRO A 142 7.61 -2.05 -11.37
CA PRO A 142 7.57 -2.81 -12.64
C PRO A 142 8.43 -4.04 -12.68
N ALA A 143 9.40 -4.17 -11.80
CA ALA A 143 10.28 -5.33 -11.86
C ALA A 143 10.60 -5.77 -10.46
N ILE A 144 9.87 -6.73 -9.96
CA ILE A 144 10.14 -7.26 -8.64
C ILE A 144 10.69 -8.65 -8.76
N ILE A 145 11.34 -9.10 -7.69
CA ILE A 145 11.85 -10.44 -7.63
C ILE A 145 11.15 -11.13 -6.50
N SER A 146 10.38 -12.16 -6.81
CA SER A 146 9.73 -12.94 -5.77
C SER A 146 10.76 -13.77 -5.06
N VAL A 147 10.45 -14.16 -3.85
CA VAL A 147 11.31 -15.09 -3.14
C VAL A 147 11.18 -16.43 -3.83
N PRO A 148 12.25 -16.94 -4.39
CA PRO A 148 12.11 -18.16 -5.16
C PRO A 148 12.03 -19.35 -4.25
N GLN A 149 10.94 -19.98 -4.25
CA GLN A 149 10.77 -21.16 -3.50
C GLN A 149 11.67 -22.24 -4.00
N GLU A 150 11.83 -22.26 -5.27
CA GLU A 150 12.60 -23.27 -5.85
C GLU A 150 14.02 -23.17 -5.48
N THR A 151 14.51 -22.03 -5.14
CA THR A 151 15.87 -21.96 -4.78
C THR A 151 16.11 -22.63 -3.46
N MET A 152 15.12 -22.74 -2.68
CA MET A 152 15.30 -23.40 -1.45
C MET A 152 15.16 -24.84 -1.61
N ALA A 153 14.27 -25.20 -2.40
CA ALA A 153 14.02 -26.57 -2.58
C ALA A 153 15.18 -27.29 -3.13
N PRO A 154 15.73 -26.84 -4.09
CA PRO A 154 16.67 -27.64 -4.73
C PRO A 154 17.85 -27.81 -4.01
N ALA A 155 17.90 -27.22 -3.07
CA ALA A 155 18.99 -27.45 -2.41
C ALA A 155 19.27 -28.82 -2.52
N LEU A 156 19.14 -29.34 -3.10
CA LEU A 156 19.31 -30.60 -3.21
C LEU A 156 20.12 -31.14 -3.75
#